data_9e913cc1b6088b034202865cc9ee7cfd
#
_entry.id   9e913cc1b6088b034202865cc9ee7cfd
#
_cell.length_a   1.000
_cell.length_b   1.000
_cell.length_c   1.000
_cell.angle_alpha   90.00
_cell.angle_beta   90.00
_cell.angle_gamma   90.00
#
_symmetry.space_group_name_H-M   'P 1'
#
loop_
_entity.id
_entity.type
_entity.pdbx_description
1 polymer ?
#
loop_
_entity_poly.entity_id
_entity_poly.type
_entity_poly.pdbx_seq_one_letter_code
_entity_poly.pdbx_strand_id
1 'polypeptide(L)'
;MKPFEYIAVHTIAEACDALAAHGAETRLLAGGTDLLIELRRGSKKAPRVVLDISGVAEMAGIAESGAHITLGPLTTHAELARSELLLEFAPLLGEAAAAIGSPQIRARATEGGNIMNAAACADTVPPLIALGATVTLQSKAGCRELALADLFVKPYQTRANADELLTAVRFPKPGPGTRSAFIKLGRRNALAISRLSVAAMLELGKDGRITEARIVPGAAFPTWQRVTEAERLLLGEMPGELLFAAAGRKVSGEMIKATGRRWSTEYKEPVIAVLVSRALEQCLAKAGQRVPAAPAKEPISAKGQVGCAVPLSHSPSPECVITATINGRPLTLTVPANMNLLDLLRDHLGLPGTKCGCEIGECGACTVLLDGEPVNSCLVLAPQITGRQVLTVEGLAPEGGLHPLQESFLDHDAAHCGFCTPGMLLSAKALLDWNPRPTDGEIRRAISGNLCRCTGYQQIVEAIASAGLPG
;
A
#
# COMPACT_ATOMS: atom_id res chain seq x y z
N MET A 1 -18.66 -13.95 2.20
CA MET A 1 -19.11 -12.58 2.66
C MET A 1 -20.63 -12.51 2.54
N LYS A 2 -21.30 -11.60 3.32
CA LYS A 2 -22.74 -11.35 3.11
C LYS A 2 -22.96 -10.74 1.74
N PRO A 3 -24.11 -11.04 1.06
CA PRO A 3 -24.45 -10.44 -0.23
C PRO A 3 -24.54 -8.90 -0.15
N PHE A 4 -24.16 -8.24 -1.23
CA PHE A 4 -24.30 -6.81 -1.46
C PHE A 4 -24.50 -6.56 -2.96
N GLU A 5 -24.97 -5.37 -3.31
CA GLU A 5 -25.04 -4.90 -4.68
C GLU A 5 -23.72 -4.23 -5.07
N TYR A 6 -23.26 -4.45 -6.31
CA TYR A 6 -22.00 -3.92 -6.80
C TYR A 6 -22.24 -2.90 -7.91
N ILE A 7 -21.52 -1.78 -7.82
CA ILE A 7 -21.48 -0.74 -8.86
C ILE A 7 -20.02 -0.48 -9.18
N ALA A 8 -19.63 -0.53 -10.45
CA ALA A 8 -18.33 -0.05 -10.91
C ALA A 8 -18.50 1.30 -11.61
N VAL A 9 -17.58 2.22 -11.35
CA VAL A 9 -17.56 3.56 -11.97
C VAL A 9 -16.19 3.86 -12.56
N HIS A 10 -16.15 4.75 -13.55
CA HIS A 10 -14.94 5.06 -14.31
C HIS A 10 -14.57 6.54 -14.28
N THR A 11 -15.45 7.40 -13.75
CA THR A 11 -15.20 8.84 -13.61
C THR A 11 -15.52 9.31 -12.19
N ILE A 12 -14.90 10.42 -11.77
CA ILE A 12 -15.21 11.09 -10.50
C ILE A 12 -16.69 11.50 -10.45
N ALA A 13 -17.23 11.97 -11.58
CA ALA A 13 -18.64 12.40 -11.65
C ALA A 13 -19.61 11.24 -11.37
N GLU A 14 -19.41 10.06 -12.00
CA GLU A 14 -20.20 8.86 -11.74
C GLU A 14 -20.09 8.41 -10.27
N ALA A 15 -18.89 8.49 -9.67
CA ALA A 15 -18.70 8.14 -8.26
C ALA A 15 -19.46 9.08 -7.33
N CYS A 16 -19.43 10.39 -7.60
CA CYS A 16 -20.17 11.40 -6.82
C CYS A 16 -21.70 11.23 -6.98
N ASP A 17 -22.18 10.91 -8.20
CA ASP A 17 -23.60 10.65 -8.44
C ASP A 17 -24.08 9.39 -7.69
N ALA A 18 -23.30 8.31 -7.71
CA ALA A 18 -23.60 7.08 -6.99
C ALA A 18 -23.60 7.31 -5.45
N LEU A 19 -22.63 8.07 -4.93
CA LEU A 19 -22.59 8.43 -3.51
C LEU A 19 -23.78 9.30 -3.11
N ALA A 20 -24.19 10.26 -3.93
CA ALA A 20 -25.38 11.08 -3.69
C ALA A 20 -26.67 10.25 -3.67
N ALA A 21 -26.75 9.19 -4.52
CA ALA A 21 -27.91 8.33 -4.61
C ALA A 21 -28.03 7.32 -3.46
N HIS A 22 -26.90 6.77 -2.97
CA HIS A 22 -26.88 5.66 -2.02
C HIS A 22 -26.33 6.02 -0.63
N GLY A 23 -25.60 7.13 -0.50
CA GLY A 23 -25.14 7.73 0.75
C GLY A 23 -24.48 6.75 1.73
N ALA A 24 -24.97 6.76 2.98
CA ALA A 24 -24.40 5.98 4.09
C ALA A 24 -24.55 4.45 3.94
N GLU A 25 -25.35 3.95 3.01
CA GLU A 25 -25.49 2.52 2.72
C GLU A 25 -24.37 1.99 1.83
N THR A 26 -23.52 2.89 1.31
CA THR A 26 -22.41 2.59 0.41
C THR A 26 -21.11 2.39 1.16
N ARG A 27 -20.26 1.49 0.64
CA ARG A 27 -18.84 1.41 0.95
C ARG A 27 -18.03 1.53 -0.33
N LEU A 28 -17.04 2.43 -0.30
CA LEU A 28 -16.09 2.60 -1.41
C LEU A 28 -15.08 1.45 -1.42
N LEU A 29 -14.90 0.86 -2.58
CA LEU A 29 -13.89 -0.16 -2.84
C LEU A 29 -12.82 0.44 -3.77
N ALA A 30 -11.61 0.60 -3.24
CA ALA A 30 -10.40 0.91 -4.02
C ALA A 30 -9.52 -0.34 -4.08
N GLY A 31 -8.45 -0.41 -3.28
CA GLY A 31 -7.58 -1.59 -3.19
C GLY A 31 -8.22 -2.81 -2.52
N GLY A 32 -9.20 -2.63 -1.67
CA GLY A 32 -9.95 -3.71 -0.99
C GLY A 32 -9.24 -4.37 0.21
N THR A 33 -8.00 -4.03 0.49
CA THR A 33 -7.14 -4.71 1.47
C THR A 33 -7.60 -4.62 2.92
N ASP A 34 -8.38 -3.62 3.29
CA ASP A 34 -9.06 -3.50 4.58
C ASP A 34 -10.54 -3.87 4.47
N LEU A 35 -11.22 -3.31 3.46
CA LEU A 35 -12.67 -3.47 3.31
C LEU A 35 -13.09 -4.94 3.20
N LEU A 36 -12.42 -5.74 2.36
CA LEU A 36 -12.81 -7.13 2.16
C LEU A 36 -12.60 -7.99 3.40
N ILE A 37 -11.61 -7.67 4.22
CA ILE A 37 -11.41 -8.31 5.53
C ILE A 37 -12.54 -7.94 6.48
N GLU A 38 -12.93 -6.66 6.54
CA GLU A 38 -14.05 -6.20 7.37
C GLU A 38 -15.37 -6.86 6.97
N LEU A 39 -15.68 -6.92 5.66
CA LEU A 39 -16.88 -7.55 5.12
C LEU A 39 -16.94 -9.06 5.42
N ARG A 40 -15.80 -9.74 5.35
CA ARG A 40 -15.70 -11.17 5.65
C ARG A 40 -15.88 -11.45 7.13
N ARG A 41 -15.26 -10.66 8.01
CA ARG A 41 -15.38 -10.79 9.46
C ARG A 41 -16.75 -10.40 10.00
N GLY A 42 -17.53 -9.65 9.24
CA GLY A 42 -18.83 -9.15 9.66
C GLY A 42 -18.74 -8.19 10.88
N SER A 43 -17.58 -7.55 11.06
CA SER A 43 -17.31 -6.67 12.22
C SER A 43 -18.08 -5.35 12.19
N LYS A 44 -18.59 -4.96 11.01
CA LYS A 44 -19.45 -3.79 10.80
C LYS A 44 -20.75 -4.20 10.12
N LYS A 45 -21.76 -3.32 10.16
CA LYS A 45 -23.00 -3.52 9.36
C LYS A 45 -22.63 -3.71 7.90
N ALA A 46 -23.12 -4.77 7.28
CA ALA A 46 -22.92 -5.02 5.86
C ALA A 46 -23.50 -3.83 5.05
N PRO A 47 -22.76 -3.30 4.07
CA PRO A 47 -23.30 -2.27 3.18
C PRO A 47 -24.38 -2.88 2.29
N ARG A 48 -25.32 -2.05 1.81
CA ARG A 48 -26.19 -2.46 0.72
C ARG A 48 -25.44 -2.42 -0.61
N VAL A 49 -24.62 -1.39 -0.81
CA VAL A 49 -23.88 -1.16 -2.06
C VAL A 49 -22.37 -1.12 -1.78
N VAL A 50 -21.59 -1.84 -2.60
CA VAL A 50 -20.15 -1.67 -2.74
C VAL A 50 -19.91 -0.93 -4.05
N LEU A 51 -19.39 0.29 -3.94
CA LEU A 51 -19.03 1.15 -5.06
C LEU A 51 -17.55 1.00 -5.37
N ASP A 52 -17.24 0.32 -6.46
CA ASP A 52 -15.86 0.13 -6.91
C ASP A 52 -15.40 1.34 -7.72
N ILE A 53 -14.44 2.05 -7.16
CA ILE A 53 -13.80 3.22 -7.77
C ILE A 53 -12.42 2.88 -8.37
N SER A 54 -12.00 1.63 -8.33
CA SER A 54 -10.65 1.23 -8.80
C SER A 54 -10.42 1.47 -10.30
N GLY A 55 -11.51 1.64 -11.07
CA GLY A 55 -11.50 1.98 -12.50
C GLY A 55 -11.43 3.48 -12.82
N VAL A 56 -11.44 4.37 -11.83
CA VAL A 56 -11.45 5.84 -12.05
C VAL A 56 -10.02 6.32 -12.35
N ALA A 57 -9.64 6.37 -13.62
CA ALA A 57 -8.29 6.70 -14.07
C ALA A 57 -7.83 8.11 -13.61
N GLU A 58 -8.75 9.06 -13.50
CA GLU A 58 -8.48 10.44 -13.06
C GLU A 58 -7.91 10.51 -11.63
N MET A 59 -8.14 9.47 -10.83
CA MET A 59 -7.72 9.37 -9.43
C MET A 59 -6.42 8.57 -9.26
N ALA A 60 -5.73 8.21 -10.33
CA ALA A 60 -4.48 7.44 -10.29
C ALA A 60 -3.27 8.30 -10.66
N GLY A 61 -2.09 7.85 -10.23
CA GLY A 61 -0.81 8.42 -10.66
C GLY A 61 -0.25 9.51 -9.74
N ILE A 62 0.95 9.93 -10.08
CA ILE A 62 1.75 10.93 -9.35
C ILE A 62 2.17 11.97 -10.38
N ALA A 63 1.84 13.22 -10.13
CA ALA A 63 2.13 14.32 -11.04
C ALA A 63 2.82 15.49 -10.34
N GLU A 64 3.80 16.09 -11.01
CA GLU A 64 4.37 17.38 -10.63
C GLU A 64 3.63 18.50 -11.37
N SER A 65 3.21 19.53 -10.63
CA SER A 65 2.56 20.72 -11.17
C SER A 65 3.12 21.96 -10.49
N GLY A 66 4.05 22.62 -11.17
CA GLY A 66 4.73 23.81 -10.63
C GLY A 66 5.47 23.52 -9.33
N ALA A 67 5.07 24.19 -8.25
CA ALA A 67 5.69 24.04 -6.93
C ALA A 67 5.09 22.91 -6.08
N HIS A 68 4.26 22.05 -6.66
CA HIS A 68 3.54 21.01 -5.91
C HIS A 68 3.68 19.63 -6.58
N ILE A 69 3.55 18.60 -5.74
CA ILE A 69 3.35 17.22 -6.16
C ILE A 69 1.92 16.82 -5.78
N THR A 70 1.21 16.21 -6.72
CA THR A 70 -0.15 15.72 -6.54
C THR A 70 -0.18 14.20 -6.69
N LEU A 71 -0.81 13.53 -5.75
CA LEU A 71 -1.06 12.10 -5.77
C LEU A 71 -2.54 11.85 -6.05
N GLY A 72 -2.83 11.02 -7.03
CA GLY A 72 -4.16 10.45 -7.18
C GLY A 72 -4.43 9.46 -6.04
N PRO A 73 -5.59 9.50 -5.38
CA PRO A 73 -5.89 8.63 -4.24
C PRO A 73 -5.88 7.13 -4.55
N LEU A 74 -6.03 6.75 -5.81
CA LEU A 74 -5.93 5.35 -6.26
C LEU A 74 -4.50 4.90 -6.55
N THR A 75 -3.50 5.79 -6.44
CA THR A 75 -2.09 5.41 -6.54
C THR A 75 -1.77 4.37 -5.48
N THR A 76 -1.22 3.24 -5.90
CA THR A 76 -0.89 2.14 -5.01
C THR A 76 0.39 2.41 -4.21
N HIS A 77 0.55 1.77 -3.06
CA HIS A 77 1.80 1.88 -2.31
C HIS A 77 3.00 1.31 -3.06
N ALA A 78 2.79 0.36 -3.98
CA ALA A 78 3.85 -0.14 -4.85
C ALA A 78 4.32 0.96 -5.83
N GLU A 79 3.41 1.74 -6.40
CA GLU A 79 3.73 2.87 -7.27
C GLU A 79 4.42 4.00 -6.50
N LEU A 80 3.92 4.36 -5.31
CA LEU A 80 4.58 5.35 -4.43
C LEU A 80 6.02 4.96 -4.11
N ALA A 81 6.26 3.68 -3.76
CA ALA A 81 7.57 3.18 -3.37
C ALA A 81 8.59 3.15 -4.55
N ARG A 82 8.09 3.10 -5.79
CA ARG A 82 8.91 3.02 -7.01
C ARG A 82 9.02 4.37 -7.75
N SER A 83 8.28 5.39 -7.31
CA SER A 83 8.22 6.68 -8.00
C SER A 83 9.55 7.42 -7.93
N GLU A 84 10.19 7.66 -9.08
CA GLU A 84 11.41 8.46 -9.18
C GLU A 84 11.20 9.88 -8.63
N LEU A 85 10.04 10.47 -8.92
CA LEU A 85 9.66 11.79 -8.42
C LEU A 85 9.63 11.84 -6.88
N LEU A 86 9.09 10.80 -6.23
CA LEU A 86 9.06 10.73 -4.77
C LEU A 86 10.43 10.39 -4.19
N LEU A 87 11.21 9.54 -4.85
CA LEU A 87 12.58 9.23 -4.42
C LEU A 87 13.47 10.48 -4.46
N GLU A 88 13.23 11.39 -5.42
CA GLU A 88 13.96 12.64 -5.54
C GLU A 88 13.51 13.70 -4.52
N PHE A 89 12.20 13.96 -4.41
CA PHE A 89 11.68 15.11 -3.64
C PHE A 89 11.06 14.77 -2.29
N ALA A 90 10.56 13.55 -2.12
CA ALA A 90 9.88 13.11 -0.90
C ALA A 90 10.25 11.68 -0.51
N PRO A 91 11.56 11.34 -0.37
CA PRO A 91 12.00 9.96 -0.14
C PRO A 91 11.38 9.32 1.10
N LEU A 92 11.09 10.11 2.16
CA LEU A 92 10.40 9.62 3.36
C LEU A 92 9.02 8.98 3.04
N LEU A 93 8.32 9.46 2.02
CA LEU A 93 7.01 8.92 1.62
C LEU A 93 7.19 7.60 0.86
N GLY A 94 8.15 7.54 -0.05
CA GLY A 94 8.51 6.30 -0.74
C GLY A 94 8.96 5.19 0.23
N GLU A 95 9.79 5.55 1.23
CA GLU A 95 10.23 4.65 2.29
C GLU A 95 9.06 4.12 3.14
N ALA A 96 8.14 5.00 3.51
CA ALA A 96 6.95 4.62 4.25
C ALA A 96 6.05 3.68 3.45
N ALA A 97 5.81 3.98 2.18
CA ALA A 97 5.04 3.14 1.27
C ALA A 97 5.69 1.75 1.10
N ALA A 98 7.01 1.67 0.93
CA ALA A 98 7.76 0.42 0.84
C ALA A 98 7.69 -0.44 2.11
N ALA A 99 7.48 0.18 3.28
CA ALA A 99 7.38 -0.49 4.57
C ALA A 99 5.97 -1.04 4.88
N ILE A 100 4.95 -0.77 4.04
CA ILE A 100 3.57 -1.24 4.23
C ILE A 100 3.44 -2.71 3.82
N GLY A 101 2.84 -3.51 4.68
CA GLY A 101 2.37 -4.87 4.40
C GLY A 101 3.38 -5.77 3.70
N SER A 102 2.96 -6.34 2.59
CA SER A 102 3.74 -7.20 1.67
C SER A 102 3.71 -6.63 0.25
N PRO A 103 4.52 -7.17 -0.68
CA PRO A 103 4.40 -6.80 -2.09
C PRO A 103 2.97 -6.94 -2.63
N GLN A 104 2.28 -8.04 -2.29
CA GLN A 104 0.90 -8.30 -2.72
C GLN A 104 -0.09 -7.28 -2.15
N ILE A 105 0.11 -6.84 -0.91
CA ILE A 105 -0.70 -5.78 -0.29
C ILE A 105 -0.42 -4.45 -0.98
N ARG A 106 0.86 -4.08 -1.15
CA ARG A 106 1.25 -2.81 -1.78
C ARG A 106 0.79 -2.69 -3.23
N ALA A 107 0.72 -3.79 -3.97
CA ALA A 107 0.21 -3.82 -5.35
C ALA A 107 -1.30 -3.48 -5.46
N ARG A 108 -2.03 -3.53 -4.34
CA ARG A 108 -3.47 -3.26 -4.30
C ARG A 108 -3.85 -2.09 -3.40
N ALA A 109 -3.24 -2.01 -2.21
CA ALA A 109 -3.55 -0.96 -1.24
C ALA A 109 -3.18 0.42 -1.80
N THR A 110 -4.13 1.35 -1.73
CA THR A 110 -4.02 2.69 -2.31
C THR A 110 -3.80 3.74 -1.23
N GLU A 111 -3.18 4.87 -1.59
CA GLU A 111 -2.94 5.97 -0.66
C GLU A 111 -4.25 6.54 -0.11
N GLY A 112 -5.23 6.77 -0.97
CA GLY A 112 -6.56 7.25 -0.55
C GLY A 112 -7.26 6.24 0.37
N GLY A 113 -7.16 4.93 0.08
CA GLY A 113 -7.68 3.89 0.96
C GLY A 113 -7.04 3.93 2.35
N ASN A 114 -5.71 4.10 2.42
CA ASN A 114 -4.97 4.21 3.68
C ASN A 114 -5.38 5.45 4.48
N ILE A 115 -5.48 6.61 3.84
CA ILE A 115 -5.93 7.87 4.44
C ILE A 115 -7.37 7.73 4.96
N MET A 116 -8.30 7.27 4.13
CA MET A 116 -9.72 7.24 4.47
C MET A 116 -10.09 6.13 5.45
N ASN A 117 -9.32 5.03 5.51
CA ASN A 117 -9.44 4.04 6.57
C ASN A 117 -9.03 4.59 7.94
N ALA A 118 -8.15 5.58 7.96
CA ALA A 118 -7.69 6.29 9.17
C ALA A 118 -7.25 5.36 10.30
N ALA A 119 -6.62 4.23 9.98
CA ALA A 119 -6.06 3.32 10.98
C ALA A 119 -4.87 4.00 11.68
N ALA A 120 -4.83 4.01 13.01
CA ALA A 120 -3.79 4.71 13.80
C ALA A 120 -2.35 4.35 13.42
N CYS A 121 -2.16 3.22 12.73
CA CYS A 121 -0.88 2.70 12.25
C CYS A 121 -0.65 2.94 10.75
N ALA A 122 -1.40 3.84 10.11
CA ALA A 122 -1.19 4.21 8.71
C ALA A 122 0.18 4.87 8.54
N ASP A 123 1.08 4.23 7.80
CA ASP A 123 2.50 4.61 7.75
C ASP A 123 2.78 5.78 6.81
N THR A 124 1.98 6.02 5.77
CA THR A 124 2.19 7.14 4.84
C THR A 124 1.60 8.46 5.33
N VAL A 125 0.69 8.42 6.30
CA VAL A 125 0.06 9.62 6.86
C VAL A 125 1.07 10.53 7.59
N PRO A 126 1.97 10.04 8.46
CA PRO A 126 3.00 10.89 9.08
C PRO A 126 3.90 11.61 8.06
N PRO A 127 4.46 10.94 7.03
CA PRO A 127 5.17 11.59 5.93
C PRO A 127 4.39 12.69 5.22
N LEU A 128 3.14 12.42 4.86
CA LEU A 128 2.29 13.41 4.17
C LEU A 128 2.01 14.63 5.03
N ILE A 129 1.79 14.47 6.34
CA ILE A 129 1.63 15.60 7.28
C ILE A 129 2.96 16.37 7.42
N ALA A 130 4.10 15.67 7.47
CA ALA A 130 5.40 16.31 7.49
C ALA A 130 5.66 17.13 6.22
N LEU A 131 5.20 16.65 5.07
CA LEU A 131 5.25 17.37 3.78
C LEU A 131 4.25 18.54 3.70
N GLY A 132 3.33 18.69 4.67
CA GLY A 132 2.31 19.73 4.66
C GLY A 132 1.19 19.45 3.66
N ALA A 133 0.81 18.20 3.50
CA ALA A 133 -0.20 17.79 2.53
C ALA A 133 -1.59 18.35 2.82
N THR A 134 -2.30 18.71 1.74
CA THR A 134 -3.73 19.01 1.70
C THR A 134 -4.47 17.91 0.95
N VAL A 135 -5.74 17.77 1.22
CA VAL A 135 -6.62 16.80 0.55
C VAL A 135 -7.82 17.51 -0.05
N THR A 136 -8.26 17.04 -1.21
CA THR A 136 -9.49 17.50 -1.86
C THR A 136 -10.57 16.45 -1.67
N LEU A 137 -11.68 16.86 -1.05
CA LEU A 137 -12.90 16.08 -0.96
C LEU A 137 -13.93 16.64 -1.94
N GLN A 138 -14.53 15.78 -2.74
CA GLN A 138 -15.48 16.14 -3.79
C GLN A 138 -16.80 15.39 -3.61
N SER A 139 -17.90 16.10 -3.81
CA SER A 139 -19.25 15.55 -3.87
C SER A 139 -19.96 16.11 -5.10
N LYS A 140 -21.20 15.67 -5.34
CA LYS A 140 -22.06 16.26 -6.39
C LYS A 140 -22.31 17.76 -6.19
N ALA A 141 -22.27 18.24 -4.94
CA ALA A 141 -22.52 19.65 -4.60
C ALA A 141 -21.28 20.56 -4.84
N GLY A 142 -20.09 19.98 -4.97
CA GLY A 142 -18.84 20.73 -5.16
C GLY A 142 -17.65 20.05 -4.49
N CYS A 143 -16.54 20.79 -4.38
CA CYS A 143 -15.31 20.31 -3.74
C CYS A 143 -14.86 21.25 -2.64
N ARG A 144 -14.10 20.70 -1.68
CA ARG A 144 -13.42 21.45 -0.62
C ARG A 144 -12.03 20.90 -0.35
N GLU A 145 -11.13 21.79 0.03
CA GLU A 145 -9.77 21.42 0.43
C GLU A 145 -9.58 21.65 1.94
N LEU A 146 -8.77 20.80 2.55
CA LEU A 146 -8.36 20.96 3.96
C LEU A 146 -6.97 20.36 4.15
N ALA A 147 -6.27 20.80 5.21
CA ALA A 147 -5.01 20.16 5.58
C ALA A 147 -5.26 18.69 5.95
N LEU A 148 -4.36 17.79 5.53
CA LEU A 148 -4.50 16.37 5.82
C LEU A 148 -4.61 16.10 7.34
N ALA A 149 -3.88 16.83 8.16
CA ALA A 149 -3.95 16.70 9.62
C ALA A 149 -5.36 16.98 10.18
N ASP A 150 -6.10 17.89 9.54
CA ASP A 150 -7.45 18.29 9.98
C ASP A 150 -8.54 17.31 9.49
N LEU A 151 -8.19 16.38 8.58
CA LEU A 151 -9.13 15.38 8.11
C LEU A 151 -9.53 14.37 9.21
N PHE A 152 -8.64 14.11 10.16
CA PHE A 152 -8.82 13.03 11.13
C PHE A 152 -9.52 13.51 12.41
N VAL A 153 -10.55 12.77 12.85
CA VAL A 153 -11.25 13.00 14.13
C VAL A 153 -10.69 12.10 15.22
N LYS A 154 -10.57 10.81 14.91
CA LYS A 154 -10.00 9.74 15.76
C LYS A 154 -9.68 8.54 14.89
N PRO A 155 -9.02 7.49 15.39
CA PRO A 155 -8.81 6.28 14.62
C PRO A 155 -10.10 5.74 13.99
N TYR A 156 -10.02 5.41 12.69
CA TYR A 156 -11.13 4.94 11.85
C TYR A 156 -12.27 5.95 11.66
N GLN A 157 -12.01 7.25 11.86
CA GLN A 157 -13.00 8.29 11.62
C GLN A 157 -12.35 9.54 11.03
N THR A 158 -12.86 9.96 9.87
CA THR A 158 -12.49 11.20 9.19
C THR A 158 -13.64 12.22 9.24
N ARG A 159 -13.37 13.46 8.79
CA ARG A 159 -14.35 14.55 8.62
C ARG A 159 -15.03 14.53 7.24
N ALA A 160 -14.78 13.52 6.43
CA ALA A 160 -15.48 13.38 5.16
C ALA A 160 -16.95 13.01 5.41
N ASN A 161 -17.83 13.64 4.65
CA ASN A 161 -19.26 13.30 4.64
C ASN A 161 -19.48 11.97 3.88
N ALA A 162 -20.66 11.37 4.04
CA ALA A 162 -20.97 10.09 3.42
C ALA A 162 -21.09 10.17 1.87
N ASP A 163 -21.27 11.35 1.33
CA ASP A 163 -21.37 11.66 -0.09
C ASP A 163 -20.08 12.26 -0.69
N GLU A 164 -19.02 12.38 0.12
CA GLU A 164 -17.73 12.93 -0.32
C GLU A 164 -16.74 11.83 -0.70
N LEU A 165 -16.03 12.06 -1.80
CA LEU A 165 -14.94 11.26 -2.33
C LEU A 165 -13.62 12.02 -2.18
N LEU A 166 -12.57 11.38 -1.66
CA LEU A 166 -11.22 11.90 -1.71
C LEU A 166 -10.71 11.81 -3.16
N THR A 167 -10.41 12.95 -3.78
CA THR A 167 -10.03 13.02 -5.20
C THR A 167 -8.59 13.44 -5.46
N ALA A 168 -7.92 14.07 -4.51
CA ALA A 168 -6.51 14.42 -4.62
C ALA A 168 -5.83 14.54 -3.24
N VAL A 169 -4.53 14.25 -3.22
CA VAL A 169 -3.61 14.57 -2.11
C VAL A 169 -2.49 15.42 -2.69
N ARG A 170 -2.29 16.63 -2.19
CA ARG A 170 -1.33 17.58 -2.74
C ARG A 170 -0.40 18.09 -1.65
N PHE A 171 0.89 18.22 -1.94
CA PHE A 171 1.86 18.81 -1.04
C PHE A 171 2.87 19.69 -1.77
N PRO A 172 3.43 20.71 -1.10
CA PRO A 172 4.51 21.53 -1.67
C PRO A 172 5.71 20.66 -1.97
N LYS A 173 6.32 20.86 -3.14
CA LYS A 173 7.58 20.19 -3.52
C LYS A 173 8.68 20.66 -2.57
N PRO A 174 9.32 19.76 -1.78
CA PRO A 174 10.39 20.13 -0.89
C PRO A 174 11.57 20.75 -1.64
N GLY A 175 12.23 21.70 -1.02
CA GLY A 175 13.42 22.33 -1.58
C GLY A 175 14.61 21.38 -1.67
N PRO A 176 15.62 21.68 -2.52
CA PRO A 176 16.77 20.78 -2.76
C PRO A 176 17.65 20.59 -1.50
N GLY A 177 17.49 21.43 -0.48
CA GLY A 177 18.19 21.32 0.81
C GLY A 177 17.44 20.52 1.86
N THR A 178 16.20 20.13 1.58
CA THR A 178 15.37 19.39 2.53
C THR A 178 15.90 17.97 2.70
N ARG A 179 16.11 17.57 3.93
CA ARG A 179 16.55 16.23 4.33
C ARG A 179 15.43 15.54 5.06
N SER A 180 15.21 14.27 4.78
CA SER A 180 14.09 13.57 5.38
C SER A 180 14.38 12.11 5.68
N ALA A 181 13.65 11.54 6.63
CA ALA A 181 13.73 10.14 7.01
C ALA A 181 12.38 9.63 7.50
N PHE A 182 12.14 8.35 7.26
CA PHE A 182 11.03 7.62 7.87
C PHE A 182 11.57 6.39 8.59
N ILE A 183 11.15 6.21 9.84
CA ILE A 183 11.48 5.03 10.63
C ILE A 183 10.19 4.35 11.07
N LYS A 184 10.10 3.05 10.83
CA LYS A 184 9.02 2.19 11.30
C LYS A 184 9.53 1.16 12.30
N LEU A 185 8.87 1.06 13.43
CA LEU A 185 9.08 0.02 14.41
C LEU A 185 7.90 -0.96 14.39
N GLY A 186 8.14 -2.14 13.89
CA GLY A 186 7.24 -3.28 13.88
C GLY A 186 7.78 -4.44 14.73
N ARG A 187 7.03 -5.53 14.84
CA ARG A 187 7.50 -6.77 15.49
C ARG A 187 8.40 -7.62 14.60
N ARG A 188 8.42 -7.35 13.30
CA ARG A 188 9.18 -8.06 12.25
C ARG A 188 9.41 -7.11 11.08
N ASN A 189 10.28 -7.50 10.16
CA ASN A 189 10.67 -6.62 9.04
C ASN A 189 9.65 -6.55 7.90
N ALA A 190 8.70 -7.47 7.83
CA ALA A 190 7.63 -7.49 6.82
C ALA A 190 6.30 -7.87 7.45
N LEU A 191 5.18 -7.51 6.81
CA LEU A 191 3.81 -7.80 7.29
C LEU A 191 3.58 -7.34 8.75
N ALA A 192 4.23 -6.27 9.16
CA ALA A 192 4.14 -5.77 10.52
C ALA A 192 3.28 -4.51 10.59
N ILE A 193 2.35 -4.50 11.53
CA ILE A 193 1.66 -3.28 11.96
C ILE A 193 2.64 -2.42 12.76
N SER A 194 2.69 -1.12 12.47
CA SER A 194 3.52 -0.18 13.19
C SER A 194 3.12 -0.09 14.67
N ARG A 195 4.07 -0.38 15.54
CA ARG A 195 3.92 -0.05 16.97
C ARG A 195 4.17 1.43 17.21
N LEU A 196 5.13 1.98 16.50
CA LEU A 196 5.49 3.39 16.40
C LEU A 196 6.12 3.63 15.03
N SER A 197 5.95 4.81 14.49
CA SER A 197 6.73 5.30 13.36
C SER A 197 7.09 6.79 13.59
N VAL A 198 8.07 7.28 12.85
CA VAL A 198 8.46 8.69 12.88
C VAL A 198 8.78 9.13 11.47
N ALA A 199 8.12 10.18 11.01
CA ALA A 199 8.54 10.96 9.86
C ALA A 199 9.24 12.22 10.36
N ALA A 200 10.45 12.47 9.86
CA ALA A 200 11.23 13.65 10.21
C ALA A 200 11.72 14.36 8.94
N MET A 201 11.73 15.68 8.98
CA MET A 201 12.32 16.53 7.94
C MET A 201 13.14 17.62 8.60
N LEU A 202 14.28 17.99 7.98
CA LEU A 202 15.17 19.06 8.40
C LEU A 202 15.62 19.88 7.19
N GLU A 203 15.74 21.18 7.37
CA GLU A 203 16.48 22.06 6.48
C GLU A 203 17.62 22.72 7.24
N LEU A 204 18.77 22.86 6.58
CA LEU A 204 19.95 23.51 7.15
C LEU A 204 20.24 24.79 6.39
N GLY A 205 20.52 25.86 7.14
CA GLY A 205 21.04 27.11 6.60
C GLY A 205 22.47 26.95 6.07
N LYS A 206 22.96 27.98 5.42
CA LYS A 206 24.35 28.02 4.91
C LYS A 206 25.40 27.92 6.00
N ASP A 207 25.06 28.31 7.21
CA ASP A 207 25.88 28.22 8.43
C ASP A 207 25.82 26.84 9.10
N GLY A 208 25.06 25.90 8.55
CA GLY A 208 24.87 24.55 9.08
C GLY A 208 23.83 24.46 10.20
N ARG A 209 23.20 25.55 10.61
CA ARG A 209 22.14 25.56 11.63
C ARG A 209 20.82 25.08 11.04
N ILE A 210 19.96 24.50 11.88
CA ILE A 210 18.64 24.04 11.50
C ILE A 210 17.72 25.23 11.29
N THR A 211 17.24 25.44 10.08
CA THR A 211 16.30 26.52 9.72
C THR A 211 14.85 26.06 9.72
N GLU A 212 14.62 24.76 9.43
CA GLU A 212 13.30 24.15 9.53
C GLU A 212 13.42 22.73 10.08
N ALA A 213 12.44 22.35 10.92
CA ALA A 213 12.28 20.99 11.43
C ALA A 213 10.81 20.60 11.45
N ARG A 214 10.52 19.37 11.05
CA ARG A 214 9.18 18.78 11.14
C ARG A 214 9.31 17.36 11.70
N ILE A 215 8.50 17.06 12.74
CA ILE A 215 8.50 15.76 13.42
C ILE A 215 7.06 15.29 13.57
N VAL A 216 6.71 14.19 12.90
CA VAL A 216 5.38 13.60 12.94
C VAL A 216 5.46 12.14 13.36
N PRO A 217 5.14 11.82 14.63
CA PRO A 217 5.08 10.45 15.11
C PRO A 217 3.80 9.75 14.63
N GLY A 218 3.92 8.48 14.19
CA GLY A 218 2.81 7.60 13.89
C GLY A 218 2.55 6.61 15.03
N ALA A 219 1.31 6.18 15.21
CA ALA A 219 0.84 5.27 16.26
C ALA A 219 1.17 5.72 17.70
N ALA A 220 1.46 7.01 17.89
CA ALA A 220 1.85 7.62 19.16
C ALA A 220 0.75 8.47 19.80
N PHE A 221 0.03 9.23 19.00
CA PHE A 221 -1.03 10.16 19.42
C PHE A 221 -2.42 9.63 19.02
N PRO A 222 -3.52 10.21 19.57
CA PRO A 222 -4.88 9.86 19.14
C PRO A 222 -5.15 10.11 17.66
N THR A 223 -4.58 11.20 17.12
CA THR A 223 -4.53 11.54 15.70
C THR A 223 -3.12 11.96 15.33
N TRP A 224 -2.79 11.96 14.05
CA TRP A 224 -1.46 12.39 13.59
C TRP A 224 -1.32 13.91 13.66
N GLN A 225 -0.19 14.37 14.17
CA GLN A 225 0.12 15.78 14.31
C GLN A 225 1.63 16.02 14.33
N ARG A 226 2.04 17.22 13.96
CA ARG A 226 3.39 17.70 14.18
C ARG A 226 3.60 17.97 15.68
N VAL A 227 4.80 17.70 16.17
CA VAL A 227 5.16 18.00 17.57
C VAL A 227 5.97 19.29 17.60
N THR A 228 5.27 20.40 17.40
CA THR A 228 5.87 21.76 17.26
C THR A 228 6.74 22.16 18.44
N GLU A 229 6.43 21.71 19.66
CA GLU A 229 7.23 21.97 20.86
C GLU A 229 8.61 21.30 20.79
N ALA A 230 8.74 20.15 20.11
CA ALA A 230 10.03 19.51 19.87
C ALA A 230 10.75 20.16 18.69
N GLU A 231 10.02 20.56 17.66
CA GLU A 231 10.57 21.23 16.48
C GLU A 231 11.23 22.57 16.86
N ARG A 232 10.58 23.37 17.74
CA ARG A 232 11.13 24.66 18.23
C ARG A 232 12.48 24.52 18.94
N LEU A 233 12.74 23.40 19.60
CA LEU A 233 14.04 23.14 20.25
C LEU A 233 15.19 23.01 19.25
N LEU A 234 14.88 22.67 18.01
CA LEU A 234 15.86 22.42 16.95
C LEU A 234 16.23 23.69 16.19
N LEU A 235 15.29 24.67 16.11
CA LEU A 235 15.48 25.86 15.27
C LEU A 235 16.60 26.76 15.74
N GLY A 236 17.51 27.13 14.83
CA GLY A 236 18.66 27.98 15.08
C GLY A 236 19.84 27.25 15.72
N GLU A 237 19.71 25.96 16.05
CA GLU A 237 20.75 25.19 16.70
C GLU A 237 21.59 24.38 15.68
N MET A 238 22.82 24.05 16.08
CA MET A 238 23.66 23.13 15.32
C MET A 238 23.16 21.69 15.52
N PRO A 239 22.99 20.88 14.44
CA PRO A 239 22.62 19.48 14.58
C PRO A 239 23.60 18.71 15.47
N GLY A 240 23.08 17.88 16.37
CA GLY A 240 23.91 17.07 17.25
C GLY A 240 23.10 16.07 18.08
N GLU A 241 23.78 15.03 18.54
CA GLU A 241 23.20 13.89 19.27
C GLU A 241 22.42 14.35 20.53
N LEU A 242 23.02 15.24 21.34
CA LEU A 242 22.37 15.75 22.56
C LEU A 242 21.11 16.54 22.27
N LEU A 243 21.13 17.35 21.20
CA LEU A 243 19.97 18.14 20.75
C LEU A 243 18.85 17.22 20.26
N PHE A 244 19.18 16.23 19.46
CA PHE A 244 18.21 15.26 18.93
C PHE A 244 17.60 14.39 20.03
N ALA A 245 18.42 13.98 21.01
CA ALA A 245 17.94 13.28 22.19
C ALA A 245 17.00 14.17 23.05
N ALA A 246 17.26 15.47 23.15
CA ALA A 246 16.37 16.41 23.84
C ALA A 246 15.03 16.57 23.10
N ALA A 247 15.04 16.70 21.77
CA ALA A 247 13.82 16.73 20.95
C ALA A 247 13.03 15.42 21.09
N GLY A 248 13.69 14.26 21.10
CA GLY A 248 13.07 12.96 21.32
C GLY A 248 12.36 12.87 22.68
N ARG A 249 13.04 13.29 23.77
CA ARG A 249 12.41 13.36 25.10
C ARG A 249 11.22 14.32 25.15
N LYS A 250 11.28 15.42 24.42
CA LYS A 250 10.17 16.36 24.32
C LYS A 250 8.96 15.72 23.63
N VAL A 251 9.17 15.02 22.50
CA VAL A 251 8.10 14.25 21.82
C VAL A 251 7.46 13.24 22.76
N SER A 252 8.27 12.50 23.49
CA SER A 252 7.81 11.51 24.48
C SER A 252 6.93 12.17 25.55
N GLY A 253 7.35 13.32 26.09
CA GLY A 253 6.58 14.09 27.07
C GLY A 253 5.23 14.57 26.52
N GLU A 254 5.21 15.12 25.30
CA GLU A 254 3.97 15.55 24.63
C GLU A 254 3.02 14.37 24.35
N MET A 255 3.56 13.20 23.98
CA MET A 255 2.77 11.97 23.84
C MET A 255 2.06 11.60 25.15
N ILE A 256 2.77 11.64 26.30
CA ILE A 256 2.20 11.34 27.61
C ILE A 256 1.12 12.34 28.00
N LYS A 257 1.36 13.64 27.75
CA LYS A 257 0.35 14.69 27.99
C LYS A 257 -0.94 14.42 27.21
N ALA A 258 -0.82 14.05 25.93
CA ALA A 258 -1.96 13.82 25.03
C ALA A 258 -2.72 12.51 25.32
N THR A 259 -2.02 11.44 25.74
CA THR A 259 -2.61 10.10 25.85
C THR A 259 -2.85 9.62 27.27
N GLY A 260 -2.24 10.27 28.24
CA GLY A 260 -2.10 9.75 29.60
C GLY A 260 -1.24 8.48 29.67
N ARG A 261 -1.00 8.00 30.88
CA ARG A 261 -0.26 6.73 31.09
C ARG A 261 -1.21 5.55 30.89
N ARG A 262 -0.82 4.63 29.99
CA ARG A 262 -1.55 3.40 29.65
C ARG A 262 -0.60 2.20 29.80
N TRP A 263 -1.11 0.98 29.75
CA TRP A 263 -0.31 -0.25 29.80
C TRP A 263 0.85 -0.30 28.78
N SER A 264 0.68 0.35 27.60
CA SER A 264 1.71 0.40 26.55
C SER A 264 2.71 1.54 26.72
N THR A 265 2.48 2.47 27.66
CA THR A 265 3.29 3.69 27.82
C THR A 265 4.68 3.37 28.30
N GLU A 266 4.84 2.44 29.23
CA GLU A 266 6.14 1.99 29.74
C GLU A 266 7.11 1.62 28.59
N TYR A 267 6.60 0.94 27.58
CA TYR A 267 7.37 0.61 26.38
C TYR A 267 7.50 1.80 25.42
N LYS A 268 6.39 2.50 25.13
CA LYS A 268 6.37 3.53 24.08
C LYS A 268 7.15 4.79 24.46
N GLU A 269 7.16 5.16 25.73
CA GLU A 269 7.78 6.39 26.24
C GLU A 269 9.29 6.47 25.94
N PRO A 270 10.13 5.51 26.34
CA PRO A 270 11.55 5.54 26.00
C PRO A 270 11.80 5.29 24.52
N VAL A 271 10.99 4.44 23.87
CA VAL A 271 11.22 4.03 22.49
C VAL A 271 10.95 5.16 21.51
N ILE A 272 9.87 5.95 21.70
CA ILE A 272 9.59 7.07 20.79
C ILE A 272 10.69 8.14 20.86
N ALA A 273 11.26 8.38 22.04
CA ALA A 273 12.36 9.32 22.20
C ALA A 273 13.59 8.90 21.38
N VAL A 274 13.94 7.61 21.43
CA VAL A 274 15.06 7.06 20.63
C VAL A 274 14.74 7.08 19.14
N LEU A 275 13.51 6.74 18.73
CA LEU A 275 13.13 6.73 17.31
C LEU A 275 13.21 8.14 16.71
N VAL A 276 12.79 9.16 17.44
CA VAL A 276 12.87 10.56 16.98
C VAL A 276 14.34 10.97 16.81
N SER A 277 15.22 10.70 17.80
CA SER A 277 16.64 10.98 17.68
C SER A 277 17.24 10.33 16.44
N ARG A 278 17.01 9.03 16.25
CA ARG A 278 17.49 8.28 15.09
C ARG A 278 16.93 8.81 13.76
N ALA A 279 15.67 9.23 13.70
CA ALA A 279 15.10 9.80 12.50
C ALA A 279 15.78 11.12 12.12
N LEU A 280 16.06 11.99 13.10
CA LEU A 280 16.80 13.23 12.89
C LEU A 280 18.26 12.98 12.47
N GLU A 281 18.92 12.01 13.07
CA GLU A 281 20.27 11.56 12.68
C GLU A 281 20.28 11.03 11.24
N GLN A 282 19.29 10.23 10.85
CA GLN A 282 19.16 9.73 9.49
C GLN A 282 18.91 10.84 8.46
N CYS A 283 18.20 11.90 8.81
CA CYS A 283 18.07 13.08 7.95
C CYS A 283 19.45 13.66 7.59
N LEU A 284 20.43 13.62 8.51
CA LEU A 284 21.79 14.09 8.24
C LEU A 284 22.61 13.06 7.43
N ALA A 285 22.52 11.77 7.78
CA ALA A 285 23.30 10.70 7.17
C ALA A 285 22.95 10.45 5.69
N LYS A 286 21.69 10.66 5.31
CA LYS A 286 21.18 10.45 3.92
C LYS A 286 21.50 11.62 2.98
N ALA A 287 22.18 12.65 3.44
CA ALA A 287 22.60 13.75 2.59
C ALA A 287 23.49 13.24 1.44
N GLY A 288 22.92 13.22 0.21
CA GLY A 288 23.64 12.79 -0.99
C GLY A 288 23.55 11.30 -1.35
N GLN A 289 22.89 10.46 -0.56
CA GLN A 289 22.61 9.08 -0.95
C GLN A 289 21.32 9.06 -1.81
N ARG A 290 21.48 8.99 -3.13
CA ARG A 290 20.39 8.55 -4.01
C ARG A 290 20.16 7.06 -3.71
N VAL A 291 18.99 6.73 -3.20
CA VAL A 291 18.51 5.34 -3.25
C VAL A 291 18.39 5.00 -4.74
N PRO A 292 19.06 3.93 -5.23
CA PRO A 292 18.89 3.54 -6.62
C PRO A 292 17.39 3.29 -6.84
N ALA A 293 16.80 4.04 -7.76
CA ALA A 293 15.46 3.73 -8.24
C ALA A 293 15.53 2.31 -8.81
N ALA A 294 14.61 1.47 -8.37
CA ALA A 294 14.32 0.26 -9.10
C ALA A 294 13.93 0.68 -10.52
N PRO A 295 14.48 0.05 -11.59
CA PRO A 295 14.17 0.45 -12.95
C PRO A 295 12.64 0.58 -13.09
N ALA A 296 12.19 1.74 -13.55
CA ALA A 296 10.80 1.98 -13.80
C ALA A 296 10.37 0.93 -14.83
N LYS A 297 9.44 0.03 -14.47
CA LYS A 297 8.60 -0.53 -15.52
C LYS A 297 8.00 0.69 -16.21
N GLU A 298 8.12 0.75 -17.54
CA GLU A 298 7.17 1.59 -18.28
C GLU A 298 5.81 1.32 -17.64
N PRO A 299 5.03 2.35 -17.27
CA PRO A 299 3.68 2.12 -16.81
C PRO A 299 3.13 1.10 -17.80
N ILE A 300 2.67 -0.05 -17.31
CA ILE A 300 1.90 -0.97 -18.14
C ILE A 300 0.80 -0.05 -18.61
N SER A 301 1.06 0.56 -19.76
CA SER A 301 0.15 1.52 -20.31
C SER A 301 -1.14 0.76 -20.28
N ALA A 302 -2.20 1.41 -19.87
CA ALA A 302 -3.55 0.95 -20.11
C ALA A 302 -3.79 0.81 -21.63
N LYS A 303 -2.82 0.24 -22.35
CA LYS A 303 -2.84 -0.31 -23.71
C LYS A 303 -3.51 -1.67 -23.67
N GLY A 304 -4.66 -1.65 -23.14
CA GLY A 304 -5.71 -2.61 -23.17
C GLY A 304 -6.98 -1.86 -22.87
N GLN A 305 -7.20 -0.74 -23.57
CA GLN A 305 -8.54 -0.48 -24.06
C GLN A 305 -8.86 -1.63 -25.03
N VAL A 306 -8.98 -2.83 -24.48
CA VAL A 306 -9.84 -3.81 -25.08
C VAL A 306 -11.21 -3.19 -24.90
N GLY A 307 -11.70 -2.59 -26.01
CA GLY A 307 -13.07 -2.22 -26.15
C GLY A 307 -13.96 -3.44 -25.95
N CYS A 308 -14.14 -3.84 -24.73
CA CYS A 308 -15.22 -4.72 -24.34
C CYS A 308 -16.26 -3.81 -23.72
N ALA A 309 -17.08 -3.25 -24.60
CA ALA A 309 -18.35 -2.65 -24.25
C ALA A 309 -19.33 -3.75 -23.78
N VAL A 310 -19.01 -4.39 -22.66
CA VAL A 310 -20.05 -4.88 -21.77
C VAL A 310 -20.33 -3.69 -20.86
N PRO A 311 -21.48 -3.03 -20.91
CA PRO A 311 -21.83 -2.00 -19.97
C PRO A 311 -21.80 -2.67 -18.60
N LEU A 312 -20.78 -2.40 -17.79
CA LEU A 312 -20.87 -2.61 -16.36
C LEU A 312 -22.10 -1.82 -15.95
N SER A 313 -23.14 -2.50 -15.47
CA SER A 313 -24.40 -1.83 -15.16
C SER A 313 -24.10 -0.75 -14.13
N HIS A 314 -24.37 0.51 -14.44
CA HIS A 314 -24.36 1.61 -13.49
C HIS A 314 -25.44 1.45 -12.42
N SER A 315 -26.21 0.37 -12.51
CA SER A 315 -27.24 -0.01 -11.54
C SER A 315 -26.70 -1.05 -10.57
N PRO A 316 -27.06 -0.96 -9.28
CA PRO A 316 -26.70 -1.95 -8.27
C PRO A 316 -27.15 -3.35 -8.68
N SER A 317 -26.23 -4.32 -8.66
CA SER A 317 -26.56 -5.71 -9.01
C SER A 317 -25.91 -6.69 -8.00
N PRO A 318 -26.65 -7.72 -7.57
CA PRO A 318 -26.08 -8.81 -6.75
C PRO A 318 -25.25 -9.79 -7.57
N GLU A 319 -25.35 -9.76 -8.89
CA GLU A 319 -24.59 -10.59 -9.83
C GLU A 319 -23.91 -9.71 -10.88
N CYS A 320 -22.72 -10.11 -11.30
CA CYS A 320 -21.90 -9.39 -12.28
C CYS A 320 -21.49 -10.35 -13.41
N VAL A 321 -21.59 -9.88 -14.64
CA VAL A 321 -20.95 -10.52 -15.78
C VAL A 321 -19.51 -10.04 -15.84
N ILE A 322 -18.57 -10.96 -15.75
CA ILE A 322 -17.14 -10.69 -15.85
C ILE A 322 -16.59 -11.25 -17.15
N THR A 323 -15.67 -10.51 -17.78
CA THR A 323 -14.89 -10.96 -18.92
C THR A 323 -13.42 -10.79 -18.57
N ALA A 324 -12.64 -11.86 -18.55
CA ALA A 324 -11.23 -11.84 -18.16
C ALA A 324 -10.41 -12.84 -18.94
N THR A 325 -9.10 -12.71 -18.90
CA THR A 325 -8.18 -13.74 -19.43
C THR A 325 -7.52 -14.46 -18.27
N ILE A 326 -7.73 -15.76 -18.14
CA ILE A 326 -7.11 -16.57 -17.09
C ILE A 326 -6.18 -17.62 -17.72
N ASN A 327 -4.91 -17.58 -17.37
CA ASN A 327 -3.87 -18.44 -17.93
C ASN A 327 -3.85 -18.41 -19.47
N GLY A 328 -3.97 -17.22 -20.06
CA GLY A 328 -4.00 -17.01 -21.50
C GLY A 328 -5.34 -17.34 -22.19
N ARG A 329 -6.36 -17.84 -21.46
CA ARG A 329 -7.65 -18.22 -22.01
C ARG A 329 -8.72 -17.16 -21.68
N PRO A 330 -9.36 -16.54 -22.68
CA PRO A 330 -10.46 -15.62 -22.43
C PRO A 330 -11.69 -16.37 -21.91
N LEU A 331 -12.40 -15.77 -20.96
CA LEU A 331 -13.63 -16.31 -20.41
C LEU A 331 -14.64 -15.21 -20.12
N THR A 332 -15.92 -15.59 -20.16
CA THR A 332 -17.04 -14.72 -19.72
C THR A 332 -17.92 -15.55 -18.78
N LEU A 333 -18.18 -15.04 -17.59
CA LEU A 333 -18.93 -15.73 -16.54
C LEU A 333 -19.86 -14.75 -15.82
N THR A 334 -20.97 -15.26 -15.31
CA THR A 334 -21.80 -14.55 -14.33
C THR A 334 -21.42 -15.03 -12.94
N VAL A 335 -21.07 -14.11 -12.05
CA VAL A 335 -20.62 -14.40 -10.69
C VAL A 335 -21.38 -13.54 -9.66
N PRO A 336 -21.60 -14.05 -8.44
CA PRO A 336 -22.09 -13.23 -7.35
C PRO A 336 -21.14 -12.05 -7.07
N ALA A 337 -21.71 -10.86 -6.84
CA ALA A 337 -20.96 -9.62 -6.59
C ALA A 337 -19.98 -9.73 -5.41
N ASN A 338 -20.31 -10.55 -4.41
CA ASN A 338 -19.51 -10.78 -3.21
C ASN A 338 -18.53 -11.96 -3.32
N MET A 339 -18.38 -12.57 -4.50
CA MET A 339 -17.38 -13.62 -4.74
C MET A 339 -15.98 -13.01 -4.81
N ASN A 340 -15.01 -13.58 -4.14
CA ASN A 340 -13.61 -13.20 -4.30
C ASN A 340 -12.92 -14.03 -5.42
N LEU A 341 -11.79 -13.54 -5.91
CA LEU A 341 -11.04 -14.19 -6.97
C LEU A 341 -10.50 -15.57 -6.55
N LEU A 342 -10.17 -15.77 -5.27
CA LEU A 342 -9.70 -17.07 -4.77
C LEU A 342 -10.78 -18.14 -4.94
N ASP A 343 -12.03 -17.84 -4.51
CA ASP A 343 -13.16 -18.76 -4.63
C ASP A 343 -13.49 -19.03 -6.11
N LEU A 344 -13.45 -17.99 -6.96
CA LEU A 344 -13.63 -18.13 -8.41
C LEU A 344 -12.61 -19.11 -9.01
N LEU A 345 -11.32 -18.92 -8.71
CA LEU A 345 -10.25 -19.77 -9.28
C LEU A 345 -10.38 -21.20 -8.81
N ARG A 346 -10.56 -21.43 -7.51
CA ARG A 346 -10.53 -22.76 -6.92
C ARG A 346 -11.83 -23.55 -7.13
N ASP A 347 -12.95 -22.92 -6.82
CA ASP A 347 -14.23 -23.66 -6.67
C ASP A 347 -15.07 -23.62 -7.95
N HIS A 348 -14.90 -22.59 -8.80
CA HIS A 348 -15.64 -22.48 -10.06
C HIS A 348 -14.81 -22.88 -11.29
N LEU A 349 -13.51 -22.55 -11.31
CA LEU A 349 -12.64 -22.81 -12.45
C LEU A 349 -11.75 -24.07 -12.27
N GLY A 350 -11.78 -24.70 -11.10
CA GLY A 350 -11.00 -25.91 -10.84
C GLY A 350 -9.49 -25.70 -10.87
N LEU A 351 -8.99 -24.52 -10.48
CA LEU A 351 -7.57 -24.16 -10.42
C LEU A 351 -7.07 -24.20 -8.96
N PRO A 352 -6.85 -25.40 -8.37
CA PRO A 352 -6.55 -25.56 -6.94
C PRO A 352 -5.11 -25.21 -6.57
N GLY A 353 -4.25 -24.91 -7.53
CA GLY A 353 -2.88 -24.45 -7.29
C GLY A 353 -2.83 -23.15 -6.46
N THR A 354 -3.80 -22.27 -6.66
CA THR A 354 -4.00 -21.12 -5.77
C THR A 354 -4.55 -21.58 -4.42
N LYS A 355 -3.76 -21.46 -3.33
CA LYS A 355 -4.10 -22.08 -2.03
C LYS A 355 -4.89 -21.13 -1.12
N CYS A 356 -5.86 -21.68 -0.37
CA CYS A 356 -6.59 -20.97 0.68
C CYS A 356 -5.91 -21.19 2.03
N GLY A 357 -5.34 -20.13 2.63
CA GLY A 357 -4.65 -20.21 3.93
C GLY A 357 -5.30 -19.34 5.00
N CYS A 358 -5.14 -18.01 4.95
CA CYS A 358 -5.58 -17.10 6.00
C CYS A 358 -6.80 -16.24 5.65
N GLU A 359 -7.04 -15.98 4.37
CA GLU A 359 -8.09 -15.12 3.81
C GLU A 359 -8.08 -13.65 4.28
N ILE A 360 -6.98 -13.22 4.89
CA ILE A 360 -6.79 -11.85 5.41
C ILE A 360 -5.53 -11.16 4.83
N GLY A 361 -4.95 -11.71 3.75
CA GLY A 361 -3.80 -11.13 3.06
C GLY A 361 -2.45 -11.29 3.75
N GLU A 362 -2.32 -12.15 4.78
CA GLU A 362 -1.07 -12.31 5.54
C GLU A 362 -0.19 -13.45 5.03
N CYS A 363 -0.76 -14.58 4.61
CA CYS A 363 0.05 -15.79 4.33
C CYS A 363 0.62 -15.87 2.92
N GLY A 364 0.05 -15.16 1.95
CA GLY A 364 0.46 -15.18 0.54
C GLY A 364 0.22 -16.49 -0.22
N ALA A 365 -0.39 -17.52 0.40
CA ALA A 365 -0.65 -18.80 -0.25
C ALA A 365 -1.60 -18.68 -1.46
N CYS A 366 -2.42 -17.63 -1.49
CA CYS A 366 -3.35 -17.30 -2.55
C CYS A 366 -2.79 -16.30 -3.59
N THR A 367 -1.47 -16.09 -3.63
CA THR A 367 -0.85 -15.17 -4.60
C THR A 367 -1.12 -15.63 -6.01
N VAL A 368 -1.57 -14.68 -6.85
CA VAL A 368 -1.69 -14.79 -8.30
C VAL A 368 -1.06 -13.55 -8.93
N LEU A 369 -0.77 -13.57 -10.24
CA LEU A 369 -0.41 -12.35 -10.94
C LEU A 369 -1.66 -11.76 -11.59
N LEU A 370 -1.95 -10.51 -11.29
CA LEU A 370 -3.00 -9.73 -11.91
C LEU A 370 -2.34 -8.63 -12.74
N ASP A 371 -2.42 -8.74 -14.07
CA ASP A 371 -1.67 -7.90 -15.01
C ASP A 371 -0.17 -7.86 -14.72
N GLY A 372 0.40 -9.01 -14.31
CA GLY A 372 1.83 -9.16 -14.00
C GLY A 372 2.24 -8.72 -12.59
N GLU A 373 1.36 -8.12 -11.79
CA GLU A 373 1.65 -7.74 -10.40
C GLU A 373 1.15 -8.82 -9.42
N PRO A 374 1.95 -9.17 -8.39
CA PRO A 374 1.55 -10.18 -7.41
C PRO A 374 0.47 -9.62 -6.49
N VAL A 375 -0.66 -10.32 -6.39
CA VAL A 375 -1.78 -9.93 -5.52
C VAL A 375 -2.30 -11.11 -4.71
N ASN A 376 -2.88 -10.84 -3.56
CA ASN A 376 -3.61 -11.84 -2.79
C ASN A 376 -5.03 -12.01 -3.37
N SER A 377 -5.31 -13.10 -4.08
CA SER A 377 -6.62 -13.35 -4.71
C SER A 377 -7.78 -13.36 -3.69
N CYS A 378 -7.54 -13.68 -2.44
CA CYS A 378 -8.52 -13.57 -1.37
C CYS A 378 -8.95 -12.12 -1.06
N LEU A 379 -8.17 -11.12 -1.49
CA LEU A 379 -8.44 -9.68 -1.31
C LEU A 379 -8.75 -8.97 -2.64
N VAL A 380 -9.22 -9.69 -3.64
CA VAL A 380 -9.73 -9.17 -4.91
C VAL A 380 -11.13 -9.72 -5.10
N LEU A 381 -12.11 -8.88 -5.41
CA LEU A 381 -13.44 -9.36 -5.82
C LEU A 381 -13.38 -9.88 -7.27
N ALA A 382 -14.12 -10.94 -7.57
CA ALA A 382 -14.23 -11.47 -8.93
C ALA A 382 -14.68 -10.39 -9.96
N PRO A 383 -15.62 -9.50 -9.67
CA PRO A 383 -15.95 -8.40 -10.59
C PRO A 383 -14.79 -7.49 -10.96
N GLN A 384 -13.78 -7.31 -10.08
CA GLN A 384 -12.62 -6.44 -10.31
C GLN A 384 -11.62 -6.97 -11.35
N ILE A 385 -11.78 -8.22 -11.82
CA ILE A 385 -10.90 -8.75 -12.87
C ILE A 385 -11.43 -8.54 -14.29
N THR A 386 -12.57 -7.87 -14.44
CA THR A 386 -13.14 -7.58 -15.77
C THR A 386 -12.15 -6.79 -16.61
N GLY A 387 -11.88 -7.29 -17.82
CA GLY A 387 -10.89 -6.73 -18.74
C GLY A 387 -9.42 -7.02 -18.39
N ARG A 388 -9.15 -7.81 -17.36
CA ARG A 388 -7.80 -8.03 -16.84
C ARG A 388 -7.26 -9.44 -17.11
N GLN A 389 -5.96 -9.60 -16.94
CA GLN A 389 -5.25 -10.87 -17.08
C GLN A 389 -4.87 -11.44 -15.72
N VAL A 390 -5.21 -12.70 -15.48
CA VAL A 390 -4.84 -13.45 -14.27
C VAL A 390 -3.95 -14.62 -14.66
N LEU A 391 -2.77 -14.72 -14.03
CA LEU A 391 -1.90 -15.87 -14.13
C LEU A 391 -1.86 -16.60 -12.79
N THR A 392 -2.19 -17.90 -12.82
CA THR A 392 -2.02 -18.83 -11.70
C THR A 392 -0.84 -19.75 -11.94
N VAL A 393 -0.48 -20.57 -10.96
CA VAL A 393 0.64 -21.50 -11.11
C VAL A 393 0.40 -22.55 -12.22
N GLU A 394 -0.86 -22.88 -12.49
CA GLU A 394 -1.23 -23.80 -13.57
C GLU A 394 -0.93 -23.24 -14.97
N GLY A 395 -0.92 -21.91 -15.11
CA GLY A 395 -0.56 -21.26 -16.35
C GLY A 395 0.91 -20.85 -16.45
N LEU A 396 1.73 -21.18 -15.45
CA LEU A 396 3.14 -20.81 -15.44
C LEU A 396 3.99 -21.69 -16.36
N ALA A 397 3.71 -23.00 -16.39
CA ALA A 397 4.44 -23.96 -17.21
C ALA A 397 4.05 -23.86 -18.68
N PRO A 398 5.02 -23.92 -19.62
CA PRO A 398 4.73 -24.08 -21.04
C PRO A 398 4.15 -25.47 -21.32
N GLU A 399 3.57 -25.66 -22.51
CA GLU A 399 3.09 -26.98 -22.93
C GLU A 399 4.26 -27.98 -22.97
N GLY A 400 4.11 -29.11 -22.27
CA GLY A 400 5.05 -30.24 -22.28
C GLY A 400 6.29 -30.09 -21.41
N GLY A 401 6.37 -29.09 -20.53
CA GLY A 401 7.54 -28.90 -19.65
C GLY A 401 7.23 -28.15 -18.36
N LEU A 402 8.26 -27.81 -17.61
CA LEU A 402 8.22 -26.92 -16.46
C LEU A 402 8.76 -25.55 -16.84
N HIS A 403 8.33 -24.53 -16.13
CA HIS A 403 8.97 -23.23 -16.22
C HIS A 403 10.36 -23.29 -15.53
N PRO A 404 11.43 -22.60 -16.03
CA PRO A 404 12.78 -22.65 -15.43
C PRO A 404 12.80 -22.40 -13.92
N LEU A 405 11.93 -21.54 -13.44
CA LEU A 405 11.77 -21.29 -12.00
C LEU A 405 11.20 -22.53 -11.26
N GLN A 406 10.33 -23.32 -11.87
CA GLN A 406 9.81 -24.56 -11.29
C GLN A 406 10.89 -25.64 -11.25
N GLU A 407 11.69 -25.78 -12.33
CA GLU A 407 12.84 -26.69 -12.38
C GLU A 407 13.84 -26.33 -11.29
N SER A 408 14.21 -25.04 -11.17
CA SER A 408 15.12 -24.58 -10.14
C SER A 408 14.62 -24.86 -8.72
N PHE A 409 13.31 -24.78 -8.48
CA PHE A 409 12.73 -25.14 -7.17
C PHE A 409 12.88 -26.63 -6.86
N LEU A 410 12.83 -27.50 -7.86
CA LEU A 410 13.08 -28.94 -7.70
C LEU A 410 14.56 -29.22 -7.46
N ASP A 411 15.45 -28.61 -8.24
CA ASP A 411 16.90 -28.82 -8.16
C ASP A 411 17.50 -28.37 -6.82
N HIS A 412 16.86 -27.41 -6.13
CA HIS A 412 17.31 -26.86 -4.85
C HIS A 412 16.51 -27.39 -3.65
N ASP A 413 15.67 -28.42 -3.81
CA ASP A 413 14.78 -28.92 -2.75
C ASP A 413 13.95 -27.80 -2.08
N ALA A 414 13.55 -26.79 -2.86
CA ALA A 414 12.85 -25.60 -2.36
C ALA A 414 11.35 -25.86 -2.07
N ALA A 415 10.84 -27.05 -2.40
CA ALA A 415 9.46 -27.47 -2.17
C ALA A 415 9.40 -28.67 -1.21
N HIS A 416 8.96 -28.45 0.06
CA HIS A 416 8.73 -29.55 1.00
C HIS A 416 7.26 -30.00 0.96
N CYS A 417 6.37 -29.44 1.79
CA CYS A 417 4.95 -29.79 1.76
C CYS A 417 4.20 -29.26 0.53
N GLY A 418 4.78 -28.31 -0.22
CA GLY A 418 4.24 -27.74 -1.44
C GLY A 418 3.16 -26.67 -1.27
N PHE A 419 2.66 -26.43 -0.05
CA PHE A 419 1.52 -25.53 0.15
C PHE A 419 1.83 -24.06 -0.17
N CYS A 420 3.01 -23.56 0.18
CA CYS A 420 3.43 -22.18 -0.14
C CYS A 420 4.00 -22.05 -1.56
N THR A 421 4.41 -23.14 -2.19
CA THR A 421 5.17 -23.16 -3.44
C THR A 421 4.49 -22.40 -4.59
N PRO A 422 3.19 -22.53 -4.87
CA PRO A 422 2.53 -21.76 -5.92
C PRO A 422 2.65 -20.26 -5.74
N GLY A 423 2.41 -19.76 -4.52
CA GLY A 423 2.53 -18.34 -4.21
C GLY A 423 3.97 -17.84 -4.28
N MET A 424 4.95 -18.65 -3.84
CA MET A 424 6.37 -18.32 -3.93
C MET A 424 6.83 -18.20 -5.39
N LEU A 425 6.45 -19.16 -6.24
CA LEU A 425 6.77 -19.18 -7.66
C LEU A 425 6.23 -17.93 -8.37
N LEU A 426 4.97 -17.56 -8.12
CA LEU A 426 4.37 -16.38 -8.76
C LEU A 426 4.97 -15.07 -8.24
N SER A 427 5.30 -14.97 -6.96
CA SER A 427 6.02 -13.81 -6.41
C SER A 427 7.44 -13.68 -6.97
N ALA A 428 8.13 -14.81 -7.12
CA ALA A 428 9.44 -14.88 -7.74
C ALA A 428 9.39 -14.54 -9.24
N LYS A 429 8.38 -15.05 -9.97
CA LYS A 429 8.13 -14.73 -11.38
C LYS A 429 7.99 -13.23 -11.58
N ALA A 430 7.15 -12.57 -10.78
CA ALA A 430 6.98 -11.13 -10.84
C ALA A 430 8.30 -10.35 -10.60
N LEU A 431 9.15 -10.84 -9.68
CA LEU A 431 10.46 -10.26 -9.43
C LEU A 431 11.38 -10.44 -10.64
N LEU A 432 11.50 -11.68 -11.17
CA LEU A 432 12.41 -12.01 -12.27
C LEU A 432 12.01 -11.34 -13.59
N ASP A 433 10.72 -11.12 -13.82
CA ASP A 433 10.22 -10.36 -14.97
C ASP A 433 10.65 -8.88 -14.91
N TRP A 434 10.81 -8.37 -13.71
CA TRP A 434 11.22 -7.00 -13.46
C TRP A 434 12.75 -6.85 -13.36
N ASN A 435 13.41 -7.73 -12.61
CA ASN A 435 14.85 -7.78 -12.42
C ASN A 435 15.36 -9.21 -12.60
N PRO A 436 15.91 -9.56 -13.78
CA PRO A 436 16.40 -10.91 -14.05
C PRO A 436 17.61 -11.32 -13.19
N ARG A 437 18.27 -10.39 -12.52
CA ARG A 437 19.44 -10.65 -11.67
C ARG A 437 19.28 -10.00 -10.30
N PRO A 438 18.30 -10.47 -9.50
CA PRO A 438 18.05 -9.86 -8.20
C PRO A 438 19.13 -10.19 -7.19
N THR A 439 19.41 -9.25 -6.32
CA THR A 439 20.21 -9.49 -5.11
C THR A 439 19.43 -10.35 -4.11
N ASP A 440 20.13 -11.03 -3.19
CA ASP A 440 19.50 -11.79 -2.08
C ASP A 440 18.50 -10.94 -1.29
N GLY A 441 18.82 -9.68 -1.03
CA GLY A 441 17.91 -8.77 -0.35
C GLY A 441 16.64 -8.44 -1.15
N GLU A 442 16.70 -8.36 -2.47
CA GLU A 442 15.53 -8.17 -3.34
C GLU A 442 14.66 -9.42 -3.40
N ILE A 443 15.28 -10.60 -3.49
CA ILE A 443 14.56 -11.87 -3.43
C ILE A 443 13.78 -11.99 -2.11
N ARG A 444 14.45 -11.80 -0.97
CA ARG A 444 13.81 -11.85 0.36
C ARG A 444 12.68 -10.84 0.49
N ARG A 445 12.83 -9.63 -0.06
CA ARG A 445 11.75 -8.64 -0.08
C ARG A 445 10.58 -9.06 -0.97
N ALA A 446 10.83 -9.63 -2.14
CA ALA A 446 9.79 -10.07 -3.08
C ALA A 446 8.93 -11.18 -2.50
N ILE A 447 9.52 -12.16 -1.81
CA ILE A 447 8.79 -13.27 -1.20
C ILE A 447 8.34 -13.00 0.24
N SER A 448 8.59 -11.80 0.78
CA SER A 448 8.29 -11.47 2.20
C SER A 448 6.80 -11.55 2.55
N GLY A 449 5.93 -11.55 1.54
CA GLY A 449 4.49 -11.75 1.68
C GLY A 449 4.03 -13.20 1.64
N ASN A 450 4.94 -14.16 1.47
CA ASN A 450 4.64 -15.58 1.34
C ASN A 450 5.23 -16.35 2.52
N LEU A 451 4.37 -16.95 3.35
CA LEU A 451 4.80 -17.67 4.55
C LEU A 451 5.09 -19.13 4.21
N CYS A 452 6.29 -19.61 4.57
CA CYS A 452 6.67 -20.99 4.57
C CYS A 452 7.01 -21.46 5.98
N ARG A 453 6.49 -22.63 6.41
CA ARG A 453 6.80 -23.22 7.72
C ARG A 453 7.86 -24.30 7.64
N CYS A 454 8.16 -24.84 6.46
CA CYS A 454 8.93 -26.07 6.28
C CYS A 454 10.41 -25.84 5.95
N THR A 455 10.71 -24.93 4.99
CA THR A 455 12.03 -24.82 4.33
C THR A 455 13.05 -23.93 5.07
N GLY A 456 12.62 -23.03 5.97
CA GLY A 456 13.50 -21.99 6.50
C GLY A 456 13.91 -20.93 5.47
N TYR A 457 13.32 -20.95 4.26
CA TYR A 457 13.49 -20.02 3.13
C TYR A 457 14.82 -20.09 2.37
N GLN A 458 15.88 -20.68 2.89
CA GLN A 458 17.21 -20.62 2.28
C GLN A 458 17.20 -21.25 0.87
N GLN A 459 16.68 -22.48 0.74
CA GLN A 459 16.57 -23.17 -0.56
C GLN A 459 15.69 -22.40 -1.54
N ILE A 460 14.63 -21.75 -1.06
CA ILE A 460 13.75 -20.91 -1.92
C ILE A 460 14.52 -19.71 -2.47
N VAL A 461 15.33 -19.04 -1.64
CA VAL A 461 16.14 -17.90 -2.07
C VAL A 461 17.20 -18.34 -3.09
N GLU A 462 17.88 -19.45 -2.84
CA GLU A 462 18.87 -20.03 -3.75
C GLU A 462 18.26 -20.44 -5.09
N ALA A 463 17.09 -21.10 -5.06
CA ALA A 463 16.36 -21.45 -6.26
C ALA A 463 15.97 -20.24 -7.11
N ILE A 464 15.49 -19.16 -6.48
CA ILE A 464 15.12 -17.93 -7.21
C ILE A 464 16.36 -17.25 -7.79
N ALA A 465 17.45 -17.21 -7.05
CA ALA A 465 18.71 -16.62 -7.52
C ALA A 465 19.26 -17.38 -8.72
N SER A 466 19.24 -18.72 -8.67
CA SER A 466 19.69 -19.60 -9.75
C SER A 466 18.82 -19.49 -11.02
N ALA A 467 17.50 -19.40 -10.88
CA ALA A 467 16.57 -19.27 -12.01
C ALA A 467 16.70 -17.92 -12.76
N GLY A 468 17.26 -16.90 -12.11
CA GLY A 468 17.52 -15.58 -12.73
C GLY A 468 18.80 -15.50 -13.56
N LEU A 469 19.68 -16.50 -13.48
CA LEU A 469 20.90 -16.54 -14.27
C LEU A 469 20.59 -17.12 -15.68
N PRO A 470 21.02 -16.48 -16.78
CA PRO A 470 20.97 -17.12 -18.09
C PRO A 470 21.89 -18.34 -18.03
N GLY A 471 21.35 -19.51 -18.36
CA GLY A 471 22.10 -20.77 -18.54
C GLY A 471 23.10 -20.69 -19.68
#